data_35dd52315324f5bf83b7065e237341fb
#
_entry.id   35dd52315324f5bf83b7065e237341fb
#
_cell.length_a   1.000
_cell.length_b   1.000
_cell.length_c   1.000
_cell.angle_alpha   90.00
_cell.angle_beta   90.00
_cell.angle_gamma   90.00
#
_symmetry.space_group_name_H-M   'P 1'
#
loop_
_entity.id
_entity.type
_entity.pdbx_description
1 polymer ?
#
loop_
_entity_poly.entity_id
_entity_poly.type
_entity_poly.pdbx_seq_one_letter_code
_entity_poly.pdbx_strand_id
1 'polypeptide(L)'
;MYIFRSIYEIINTISTAKTLLTEMFEKRKTISFRYIDALELLKDDENRLKILIEKEVIHQNGNFLELDVRFLDFFETLLEANEEIDTATIDENIEYLHELMDYYLKEKIQSRKESYVRNIKLTFQKIARVTIRNIMNLQNSIDNTFKHEPTYQIKIAKLKNLDKKRINIQNLIDSTEHLILHEERLFFQQATDEELGRILLELRQELQLSAHSLIRAQQDIINYLNQIKNQVILVEKIRKVKYLQDLSLIHISEPTRP
;
A
#
# COMPACT_ATOMS: atom_id res chain seq x y z
N MET A 1 11.20 27.16 -11.19
CA MET A 1 10.90 28.12 -10.11
C MET A 1 10.58 27.30 -8.88
N TYR A 2 11.23 27.54 -7.74
CA TYR A 2 10.92 26.77 -6.53
C TYR A 2 9.58 27.24 -5.96
N ILE A 3 8.63 26.32 -5.77
CA ILE A 3 7.30 26.58 -5.22
C ILE A 3 7.40 27.08 -3.77
N PHE A 4 8.28 26.46 -2.99
CA PHE A 4 8.64 26.87 -1.64
C PHE A 4 10.12 27.24 -1.54
N ARG A 5 10.44 28.25 -0.74
CA ARG A 5 11.82 28.75 -0.54
C ARG A 5 12.55 28.07 0.61
N SER A 6 11.80 27.49 1.55
CA SER A 6 12.37 26.84 2.74
C SER A 6 11.40 25.84 3.35
N ILE A 7 11.94 24.90 4.18
CA ILE A 7 11.14 23.96 5.00
C ILE A 7 10.22 24.73 5.96
N TYR A 8 10.69 25.86 6.51
CA TYR A 8 9.88 26.70 7.38
C TYR A 8 8.63 27.21 6.69
N GLU A 9 8.74 27.63 5.42
CA GLU A 9 7.60 28.08 4.62
C GLU A 9 6.59 26.94 4.39
N ILE A 10 7.05 25.72 4.10
CA ILE A 10 6.20 24.53 3.96
C ILE A 10 5.44 24.28 5.26
N ILE A 11 6.15 24.17 6.39
CA ILE A 11 5.56 23.88 7.70
C ILE A 11 4.52 24.95 8.08
N ASN A 12 4.83 26.22 7.85
CA ASN A 12 3.92 27.32 8.16
C ASN A 12 2.67 27.27 7.28
N THR A 13 2.81 27.01 5.99
CA THR A 13 1.68 26.87 5.06
C THR A 13 0.77 25.72 5.45
N ILE A 14 1.32 24.54 5.77
CA ILE A 14 0.56 23.39 6.24
C ILE A 14 -0.13 23.69 7.58
N SER A 15 0.58 24.34 8.51
CA SER A 15 0.03 24.66 9.83
C SER A 15 -1.15 25.63 9.77
N THR A 16 -1.11 26.62 8.87
CA THR A 16 -2.21 27.60 8.71
C THR A 16 -3.46 26.98 8.08
N ALA A 17 -3.33 25.89 7.33
CA ALA A 17 -4.41 25.17 6.66
C ALA A 17 -4.73 23.80 7.28
N LYS A 18 -4.24 23.52 8.48
CA LYS A 18 -4.30 22.19 9.10
C LYS A 18 -5.70 21.55 9.05
N THR A 19 -6.75 22.29 9.41
CA THR A 19 -8.11 21.77 9.44
C THR A 19 -8.60 21.36 8.06
N LEU A 20 -8.37 22.20 7.03
CA LEU A 20 -8.73 21.89 5.67
C LEU A 20 -7.96 20.68 5.14
N LEU A 21 -6.64 20.63 5.33
CA LEU A 21 -5.81 19.53 4.86
C LEU A 21 -6.16 18.20 5.55
N THR A 22 -6.51 18.21 6.85
CA THR A 22 -6.98 17.03 7.57
C THR A 22 -8.28 16.51 6.96
N GLU A 23 -9.29 17.36 6.79
CA GLU A 23 -10.57 16.98 6.20
C GLU A 23 -10.43 16.47 4.75
N MET A 24 -9.61 17.14 3.94
CA MET A 24 -9.33 16.68 2.58
C MET A 24 -8.64 15.32 2.56
N PHE A 25 -7.70 15.09 3.46
CA PHE A 25 -7.00 13.82 3.58
C PHE A 25 -7.92 12.68 4.04
N GLU A 26 -8.76 12.92 5.03
CA GLU A 26 -9.73 11.92 5.53
C GLU A 26 -10.75 11.54 4.44
N LYS A 27 -11.20 12.52 3.65
CA LYS A 27 -12.18 12.32 2.58
C LYS A 27 -11.58 11.92 1.23
N ARG A 28 -10.25 11.76 1.10
CA ARG A 28 -9.55 11.55 -0.18
C ARG A 28 -10.05 10.36 -1.02
N LYS A 29 -10.63 9.33 -0.38
CA LYS A 29 -11.15 8.14 -1.06
C LYS A 29 -12.62 8.23 -1.48
N THR A 30 -13.34 9.23 -1.01
CA THR A 30 -14.81 9.21 -1.09
C THR A 30 -15.43 10.29 -1.96
N ILE A 31 -14.93 11.52 -1.95
CA ILE A 31 -15.59 12.65 -2.62
C ILE A 31 -14.56 13.73 -2.98
N SER A 32 -14.73 14.34 -4.17
CA SER A 32 -14.07 15.60 -4.50
C SER A 32 -14.50 16.70 -3.52
N PHE A 33 -13.55 17.40 -2.92
CA PHE A 33 -13.81 18.43 -1.93
C PHE A 33 -14.32 19.71 -2.62
N ARG A 34 -15.46 20.29 -2.17
CA ARG A 34 -15.99 21.48 -2.83
C ARG A 34 -15.28 22.76 -2.36
N TYR A 35 -15.14 23.70 -3.26
CA TYR A 35 -14.52 25.01 -2.99
C TYR A 35 -15.21 25.74 -1.81
N ILE A 36 -16.54 25.68 -1.75
CA ILE A 36 -17.34 26.32 -0.68
C ILE A 36 -17.03 25.70 0.69
N ASP A 37 -16.96 24.35 0.75
CA ASP A 37 -16.66 23.63 2.00
C ASP A 37 -15.24 23.96 2.50
N ALA A 38 -14.30 24.20 1.59
CA ALA A 38 -12.95 24.62 1.94
C ALA A 38 -12.90 26.04 2.52
N LEU A 39 -13.70 26.96 1.98
CA LEU A 39 -13.79 28.31 2.52
C LEU A 39 -14.37 28.33 3.94
N GLU A 40 -15.42 27.56 4.19
CA GLU A 40 -16.00 27.43 5.54
C GLU A 40 -14.93 26.97 6.55
N LEU A 41 -14.12 25.96 6.21
CA LEU A 41 -13.04 25.45 7.07
C LEU A 41 -11.91 26.46 7.29
N LEU A 42 -11.69 27.36 6.33
CA LEU A 42 -10.72 28.44 6.41
C LEU A 42 -11.32 29.73 7.00
N LYS A 43 -12.57 29.70 7.50
CA LYS A 43 -13.30 30.84 8.05
C LYS A 43 -13.45 31.98 7.02
N ASP A 44 -13.82 31.63 5.80
CA ASP A 44 -14.00 32.53 4.64
C ASP A 44 -12.75 33.31 4.22
N ASP A 45 -11.56 32.80 4.59
CA ASP A 45 -10.28 33.42 4.19
C ASP A 45 -9.86 32.91 2.79
N GLU A 46 -10.38 33.57 1.74
CA GLU A 46 -10.03 33.27 0.35
C GLU A 46 -8.52 33.42 0.06
N ASN A 47 -7.83 34.34 0.75
CA ASN A 47 -6.41 34.56 0.49
C ASN A 47 -5.58 33.33 0.90
N ARG A 48 -5.95 32.67 1.98
CA ARG A 48 -5.30 31.40 2.38
C ARG A 48 -5.53 30.31 1.36
N LEU A 49 -6.74 30.18 0.84
CA LEU A 49 -7.04 29.19 -0.18
C LEU A 49 -6.26 29.46 -1.47
N LYS A 50 -6.17 30.73 -1.91
CA LYS A 50 -5.37 31.13 -3.07
C LYS A 50 -3.88 30.79 -2.87
N ILE A 51 -3.32 31.06 -1.69
CA ILE A 51 -1.93 30.72 -1.37
C ILE A 51 -1.71 29.20 -1.48
N LEU A 52 -2.64 28.35 -1.01
CA LEU A 52 -2.53 26.90 -1.11
C LEU A 52 -2.55 26.41 -2.56
N ILE A 53 -3.36 27.06 -3.42
CA ILE A 53 -3.43 26.76 -4.85
C ILE A 53 -2.15 27.25 -5.56
N GLU A 54 -1.69 28.48 -5.31
CA GLU A 54 -0.46 29.05 -5.88
C GLU A 54 0.80 28.27 -5.47
N LYS A 55 0.81 27.72 -4.25
CA LYS A 55 1.88 26.85 -3.73
C LYS A 55 1.72 25.39 -4.14
N GLU A 56 0.76 25.10 -5.00
CA GLU A 56 0.48 23.73 -5.47
C GLU A 56 0.35 22.70 -4.32
N VAL A 57 -0.23 23.13 -3.19
CA VAL A 57 -0.62 22.22 -2.11
C VAL A 57 -1.97 21.58 -2.44
N ILE A 58 -2.83 22.36 -3.11
CA ILE A 58 -4.17 21.99 -3.54
C ILE A 58 -4.33 22.37 -5.00
N HIS A 59 -4.93 21.50 -5.80
CA HIS A 59 -5.36 21.76 -7.17
C HIS A 59 -6.84 22.08 -7.23
N GLN A 60 -7.20 23.08 -8.05
CA GLN A 60 -8.58 23.44 -8.31
C GLN A 60 -9.04 22.93 -9.67
N ASN A 61 -10.08 22.10 -9.69
CA ASN A 61 -10.76 21.59 -10.89
C ASN A 61 -12.21 22.09 -10.92
N GLY A 62 -12.43 23.28 -11.49
CA GLY A 62 -13.75 23.93 -11.46
C GLY A 62 -14.18 24.28 -10.03
N ASN A 63 -15.28 23.70 -9.57
CA ASN A 63 -15.79 23.89 -8.21
C ASN A 63 -15.24 22.90 -7.18
N PHE A 64 -14.30 22.03 -7.57
CA PHE A 64 -13.73 21.01 -6.73
C PHE A 64 -12.25 21.28 -6.47
N LEU A 65 -11.82 20.83 -5.30
CA LEU A 65 -10.44 20.91 -4.84
C LEU A 65 -9.90 19.52 -4.56
N GLU A 66 -8.65 19.30 -4.94
CA GLU A 66 -7.93 18.04 -4.72
C GLU A 66 -6.58 18.35 -4.06
N LEU A 67 -6.16 17.49 -3.14
CA LEU A 67 -4.83 17.58 -2.55
C LEU A 67 -3.80 17.24 -3.63
N ASP A 68 -2.71 18.00 -3.74
CA ASP A 68 -1.63 17.67 -4.66
C ASP A 68 -1.02 16.31 -4.32
N VAL A 69 -0.70 15.51 -5.35
CA VAL A 69 -0.21 14.14 -5.20
C VAL A 69 1.04 14.06 -4.29
N ARG A 70 1.95 15.03 -4.36
CA ARG A 70 3.17 15.08 -3.51
C ARG A 70 2.84 15.21 -2.03
N PHE A 71 1.84 16.01 -1.68
CA PHE A 71 1.37 16.16 -0.29
C PHE A 71 0.54 14.96 0.15
N LEU A 72 -0.26 14.42 -0.74
CA LEU A 72 -1.01 13.19 -0.49
C LEU A 72 -0.05 12.03 -0.16
N ASP A 73 0.94 11.77 -1.03
CA ASP A 73 1.96 10.74 -0.83
C ASP A 73 2.77 10.95 0.45
N PHE A 74 3.11 12.22 0.75
CA PHE A 74 3.81 12.56 1.98
C PHE A 74 2.99 12.20 3.22
N PHE A 75 1.72 12.59 3.28
CA PHE A 75 0.85 12.26 4.41
C PHE A 75 0.55 10.77 4.49
N GLU A 76 0.28 10.11 3.38
CA GLU A 76 0.06 8.67 3.33
C GLU A 76 1.28 7.88 3.79
N THR A 77 2.47 8.32 3.40
CA THR A 77 3.73 7.70 3.82
C THR A 77 3.97 7.87 5.32
N LEU A 78 3.77 9.08 5.87
CA LEU A 78 3.99 9.35 7.29
C LEU A 78 2.96 8.70 8.20
N LEU A 79 1.70 8.62 7.75
CA LEU A 79 0.60 8.02 8.49
C LEU A 79 0.45 6.52 8.21
N GLU A 80 1.32 5.97 7.35
CA GLU A 80 1.23 4.57 6.87
C GLU A 80 -0.16 4.24 6.31
N ALA A 81 -0.85 5.28 5.79
CA ALA A 81 -2.24 5.20 5.34
C ALA A 81 -2.41 4.74 3.89
N ASN A 82 -1.31 4.54 3.16
CA ASN A 82 -1.34 3.99 1.81
C ASN A 82 -1.57 2.47 1.88
N GLU A 83 -2.77 2.04 1.47
CA GLU A 83 -3.15 0.63 1.44
C GLU A 83 -2.68 -0.08 0.15
N GLU A 84 -2.01 0.63 -0.76
CA GLU A 84 -1.51 0.01 -1.97
C GLU A 84 -0.30 -0.87 -1.68
N ILE A 85 -0.30 -2.04 -2.33
CA ILE A 85 0.82 -2.97 -2.30
C ILE A 85 1.76 -2.57 -3.44
N ASP A 86 2.83 -1.91 -3.08
CA ASP A 86 3.85 -1.40 -3.99
C ASP A 86 5.04 -2.37 -4.07
N THR A 87 5.01 -3.23 -5.08
CA THR A 87 6.10 -4.18 -5.34
C THR A 87 7.15 -3.59 -6.29
N ALA A 88 6.78 -2.63 -7.14
CA ALA A 88 7.70 -2.02 -8.10
C ALA A 88 8.84 -1.27 -7.41
N THR A 89 8.54 -0.53 -6.34
CA THR A 89 9.56 0.17 -5.55
C THR A 89 10.64 -0.76 -4.98
N ILE A 90 10.33 -2.02 -4.67
CA ILE A 90 11.33 -2.97 -4.15
C ILE A 90 12.25 -3.43 -5.30
N ASP A 91 11.70 -3.78 -6.47
CA ASP A 91 12.48 -4.15 -7.65
C ASP A 91 13.45 -3.04 -8.05
N GLU A 92 12.97 -1.80 -8.15
CA GLU A 92 13.78 -0.62 -8.45
C GLU A 92 14.90 -0.41 -7.41
N ASN A 93 14.64 -0.63 -6.13
CA ASN A 93 15.66 -0.52 -5.09
C ASN A 93 16.69 -1.64 -5.15
N ILE A 94 16.32 -2.87 -5.58
CA ILE A 94 17.25 -3.98 -5.80
C ILE A 94 18.19 -3.64 -6.97
N GLU A 95 17.66 -3.20 -8.10
CA GLU A 95 18.45 -2.75 -9.24
C GLU A 95 19.42 -1.61 -8.86
N TYR A 96 18.91 -0.62 -8.12
CA TYR A 96 19.73 0.49 -7.63
C TYR A 96 20.84 0.03 -6.67
N LEU A 97 20.60 -0.98 -5.84
CA LEU A 97 21.65 -1.58 -5.01
C LEU A 97 22.78 -2.21 -5.85
N HIS A 98 22.44 -2.96 -6.89
CA HIS A 98 23.43 -3.53 -7.82
C HIS A 98 24.32 -2.42 -8.42
N GLU A 99 23.71 -1.35 -8.91
CA GLU A 99 24.46 -0.22 -9.48
C GLU A 99 25.40 0.44 -8.45
N LEU A 100 24.88 0.71 -7.22
CA LEU A 100 25.69 1.33 -6.17
C LEU A 100 26.87 0.47 -5.73
N MET A 101 26.67 -0.85 -5.64
CA MET A 101 27.73 -1.79 -5.28
C MET A 101 28.79 -1.91 -6.38
N ASP A 102 28.37 -1.92 -7.65
CA ASP A 102 29.27 -1.90 -8.79
C ASP A 102 30.09 -0.57 -8.85
N TYR A 103 29.45 0.56 -8.61
CA TYR A 103 30.15 1.85 -8.50
C TYR A 103 31.15 1.87 -7.35
N TYR A 104 30.80 1.33 -6.18
CA TYR A 104 31.72 1.20 -5.05
C TYR A 104 32.98 0.39 -5.40
N LEU A 105 32.81 -0.74 -6.08
CA LEU A 105 33.92 -1.62 -6.46
C LEU A 105 34.87 -0.96 -7.48
N LYS A 106 34.34 -0.13 -8.38
CA LYS A 106 35.10 0.58 -9.41
C LYS A 106 35.71 1.90 -8.92
N GLU A 107 35.20 2.49 -7.83
CA GLU A 107 35.65 3.78 -7.33
C GLU A 107 37.02 3.66 -6.62
N LYS A 108 37.86 4.70 -6.78
CA LYS A 108 39.19 4.79 -6.15
C LYS A 108 39.23 5.83 -5.02
N ILE A 109 38.30 6.78 -5.03
CA ILE A 109 38.27 7.88 -4.07
C ILE A 109 37.48 7.48 -2.84
N GLN A 110 38.13 7.46 -1.67
CA GLN A 110 37.55 6.97 -0.41
C GLN A 110 36.26 7.73 0.00
N SER A 111 36.23 9.06 -0.11
CA SER A 111 35.05 9.83 0.24
C SER A 111 33.82 9.50 -0.62
N ARG A 112 34.03 9.12 -1.88
CA ARG A 112 32.94 8.66 -2.76
C ARG A 112 32.48 7.26 -2.39
N LYS A 113 33.40 6.35 -2.03
CA LYS A 113 33.07 5.02 -1.52
C LYS A 113 32.16 5.12 -0.28
N GLU A 114 32.48 5.99 0.65
CA GLU A 114 31.67 6.24 1.85
C GLU A 114 30.27 6.75 1.50
N SER A 115 30.15 7.58 0.47
CA SER A 115 28.84 8.04 -0.02
C SER A 115 28.01 6.88 -0.61
N TYR A 116 28.63 5.97 -1.39
CA TYR A 116 27.96 4.78 -1.90
C TYR A 116 27.49 3.86 -0.76
N VAL A 117 28.36 3.57 0.21
CA VAL A 117 28.01 2.75 1.40
C VAL A 117 26.82 3.36 2.14
N ARG A 118 26.81 4.69 2.36
CA ARG A 118 25.68 5.37 2.99
C ARG A 118 24.37 5.18 2.21
N ASN A 119 24.40 5.34 0.88
CA ASN A 119 23.22 5.15 0.04
C ASN A 119 22.75 3.69 0.05
N ILE A 120 23.67 2.72 0.04
CA ILE A 120 23.36 1.29 0.15
C ILE A 120 22.65 1.00 1.48
N LYS A 121 23.15 1.52 2.61
CA LYS A 121 22.49 1.40 3.93
C LYS A 121 21.05 1.93 3.91
N LEU A 122 20.87 3.14 3.39
CA LEU A 122 19.54 3.76 3.30
C LEU A 122 18.58 2.96 2.40
N THR A 123 19.10 2.39 1.31
CA THR A 123 18.28 1.58 0.39
C THR A 123 17.87 0.26 1.03
N PHE A 124 18.75 -0.44 1.76
CA PHE A 124 18.37 -1.64 2.52
C PHE A 124 17.31 -1.34 3.58
N GLN A 125 17.45 -0.25 4.32
CA GLN A 125 16.43 0.17 5.29
C GLN A 125 15.10 0.53 4.61
N LYS A 126 15.14 1.09 3.41
CA LYS A 126 13.94 1.38 2.60
C LYS A 126 13.26 0.10 2.15
N ILE A 127 14.01 -0.89 1.66
CA ILE A 127 13.47 -2.21 1.29
C ILE A 127 12.75 -2.85 2.48
N ALA A 128 13.38 -2.90 3.66
CA ALA A 128 12.76 -3.45 4.87
C ALA A 128 11.41 -2.79 5.16
N ARG A 129 11.37 -1.46 5.23
CA ARG A 129 10.15 -0.70 5.52
C ARG A 129 9.05 -0.91 4.49
N VAL A 130 9.38 -0.90 3.19
CA VAL A 130 8.40 -1.11 2.12
C VAL A 130 7.86 -2.53 2.16
N THR A 131 8.70 -3.53 2.42
CA THR A 131 8.28 -4.93 2.55
C THR A 131 7.29 -5.12 3.70
N ILE A 132 7.61 -4.62 4.90
CA ILE A 132 6.72 -4.70 6.07
C ILE A 132 5.38 -4.01 5.77
N ARG A 133 5.39 -2.81 5.20
CA ARG A 133 4.18 -2.07 4.82
C ARG A 133 3.33 -2.84 3.82
N ASN A 134 3.95 -3.41 2.78
CA ASN A 134 3.25 -4.21 1.79
C ASN A 134 2.53 -5.42 2.42
N ILE A 135 3.14 -6.07 3.40
CA ILE A 135 2.54 -7.21 4.11
C ILE A 135 1.36 -6.77 4.98
N MET A 136 1.50 -5.67 5.72
CA MET A 136 0.41 -5.10 6.50
C MET A 136 -0.79 -4.73 5.62
N ASN A 137 -0.51 -4.06 4.49
CA ASN A 137 -1.55 -3.69 3.52
C ASN A 137 -2.21 -4.92 2.88
N LEU A 138 -1.43 -5.96 2.60
CA LEU A 138 -1.95 -7.23 2.09
C LEU A 138 -2.91 -7.88 3.09
N GLN A 139 -2.51 -8.00 4.36
CA GLN A 139 -3.33 -8.59 5.42
C GLN A 139 -4.63 -7.80 5.62
N ASN A 140 -4.54 -6.47 5.71
CA ASN A 140 -5.70 -5.60 5.83
C ASN A 140 -6.65 -5.74 4.62
N SER A 141 -6.10 -5.80 3.41
CA SER A 141 -6.87 -5.94 2.18
C SER A 141 -7.57 -7.30 2.08
N ILE A 142 -6.93 -8.39 2.55
CA ILE A 142 -7.53 -9.73 2.64
C ILE A 142 -8.74 -9.70 3.58
N ASP A 143 -8.55 -9.19 4.78
CA ASP A 143 -9.59 -9.09 5.81
C ASP A 143 -10.75 -8.21 5.37
N ASN A 144 -10.45 -7.01 4.85
CA ASN A 144 -11.45 -6.08 4.35
C ASN A 144 -12.25 -6.67 3.18
N THR A 145 -11.58 -7.35 2.25
CA THR A 145 -12.24 -8.03 1.14
C THR A 145 -13.21 -9.10 1.65
N PHE A 146 -12.80 -9.91 2.61
CA PHE A 146 -13.66 -10.95 3.16
C PHE A 146 -14.84 -10.39 3.94
N LYS A 147 -14.64 -9.36 4.76
CA LYS A 147 -15.68 -8.77 5.63
C LYS A 147 -16.67 -7.89 4.86
N HIS A 148 -16.19 -7.07 3.95
CA HIS A 148 -16.97 -5.95 3.39
C HIS A 148 -17.40 -6.11 1.94
N GLU A 149 -16.78 -7.00 1.14
CA GLU A 149 -17.24 -7.22 -0.23
C GLU A 149 -18.53 -8.05 -0.24
N PRO A 150 -19.68 -7.51 -0.71
CA PRO A 150 -20.95 -8.20 -0.63
C PRO A 150 -21.12 -9.30 -1.68
N THR A 151 -20.45 -9.17 -2.83
CA THR A 151 -20.63 -10.06 -3.98
C THR A 151 -19.63 -11.21 -3.95
N TYR A 152 -20.09 -12.45 -3.82
CA TYR A 152 -19.23 -13.63 -3.75
C TYR A 152 -18.25 -13.77 -4.92
N GLN A 153 -18.70 -13.49 -6.15
CA GLN A 153 -17.82 -13.60 -7.33
C GLN A 153 -16.70 -12.56 -7.29
N ILE A 154 -17.01 -11.31 -6.94
CA ILE A 154 -16.02 -10.24 -6.80
C ILE A 154 -15.08 -10.52 -5.64
N LYS A 155 -15.61 -10.99 -4.50
CA LYS A 155 -14.83 -11.40 -3.32
C LYS A 155 -13.78 -12.45 -3.68
N ILE A 156 -14.17 -13.51 -4.40
CA ILE A 156 -13.27 -14.56 -4.87
C ILE A 156 -12.21 -13.97 -5.82
N ALA A 157 -12.61 -13.13 -6.78
CA ALA A 157 -11.67 -12.52 -7.73
C ALA A 157 -10.64 -11.63 -7.01
N LYS A 158 -11.08 -10.79 -6.06
CA LYS A 158 -10.21 -9.95 -5.24
C LYS A 158 -9.24 -10.77 -4.40
N LEU A 159 -9.71 -11.82 -3.70
CA LEU A 159 -8.84 -12.69 -2.89
C LEU A 159 -7.79 -13.40 -3.75
N LYS A 160 -8.15 -13.87 -4.95
CA LYS A 160 -7.17 -14.46 -5.88
C LYS A 160 -6.15 -13.44 -6.38
N ASN A 161 -6.55 -12.18 -6.58
CA ASN A 161 -5.62 -11.11 -6.95
C ASN A 161 -4.66 -10.78 -5.80
N LEU A 162 -5.16 -10.76 -4.56
CA LEU A 162 -4.32 -10.57 -3.37
C LEU A 162 -3.32 -11.71 -3.19
N ASP A 163 -3.69 -12.96 -3.52
CA ASP A 163 -2.74 -14.07 -3.51
C ASP A 163 -1.63 -13.91 -4.56
N LYS A 164 -1.92 -13.39 -5.74
CA LYS A 164 -0.87 -13.03 -6.71
C LYS A 164 0.08 -11.96 -6.17
N LYS A 165 -0.45 -10.92 -5.53
CA LYS A 165 0.36 -9.89 -4.88
C LYS A 165 1.22 -10.47 -3.75
N ARG A 166 0.69 -11.41 -2.95
CA ARG A 166 1.44 -12.16 -1.96
C ARG A 166 2.65 -12.89 -2.57
N ILE A 167 2.43 -13.59 -3.70
CA ILE A 167 3.51 -14.30 -4.41
C ILE A 167 4.57 -13.31 -4.89
N ASN A 168 4.17 -12.15 -5.42
CA ASN A 168 5.13 -11.13 -5.86
C ASN A 168 5.98 -10.62 -4.68
N ILE A 169 5.38 -10.34 -3.52
CA ILE A 169 6.14 -9.94 -2.33
C ILE A 169 7.11 -11.05 -1.90
N GLN A 170 6.70 -12.31 -1.95
CA GLN A 170 7.59 -13.44 -1.64
C GLN A 170 8.80 -13.48 -2.58
N ASN A 171 8.59 -13.36 -3.89
CA ASN A 171 9.67 -13.34 -4.88
C ASN A 171 10.66 -12.20 -4.60
N LEU A 172 10.18 -11.02 -4.19
CA LEU A 172 11.03 -9.88 -3.84
C LEU A 172 11.86 -10.12 -2.56
N ILE A 173 11.28 -10.79 -1.57
CA ILE A 173 12.01 -11.23 -0.37
C ILE A 173 13.13 -12.18 -0.80
N ASP A 174 12.81 -13.19 -1.59
CA ASP A 174 13.77 -14.20 -2.06
C ASP A 174 14.89 -13.55 -2.91
N SER A 175 14.55 -12.61 -3.79
CA SER A 175 15.53 -11.84 -4.59
C SER A 175 16.45 -10.99 -3.70
N THR A 176 15.90 -10.33 -2.68
CA THR A 176 16.69 -9.52 -1.74
C THR A 176 17.64 -10.40 -0.92
N GLU A 177 17.17 -11.55 -0.44
CA GLU A 177 18.03 -12.52 0.27
C GLU A 177 19.13 -13.09 -0.65
N HIS A 178 18.81 -13.40 -1.90
CA HIS A 178 19.76 -13.89 -2.88
C HIS A 178 20.86 -12.87 -3.18
N LEU A 179 20.50 -11.60 -3.36
CA LEU A 179 21.45 -10.51 -3.53
C LEU A 179 22.43 -10.44 -2.35
N ILE A 180 21.92 -10.45 -1.11
CA ILE A 180 22.75 -10.33 0.09
C ILE A 180 23.70 -11.54 0.26
N LEU A 181 23.22 -12.74 -0.05
CA LEU A 181 23.95 -13.98 0.26
C LEU A 181 24.88 -14.46 -0.85
N HIS A 182 24.54 -14.18 -2.11
CA HIS A 182 25.15 -14.87 -3.25
C HIS A 182 25.76 -13.95 -4.31
N GLU A 183 25.09 -12.86 -4.67
CA GLU A 183 25.48 -12.07 -5.83
C GLU A 183 26.62 -11.09 -5.54
N GLU A 184 26.57 -10.36 -4.43
CA GLU A 184 27.48 -9.24 -4.16
C GLU A 184 28.58 -9.56 -3.13
N ARG A 185 29.08 -10.81 -3.18
CA ARG A 185 30.14 -11.26 -2.25
C ARG A 185 31.38 -10.37 -2.22
N LEU A 186 31.82 -9.89 -3.37
CA LEU A 186 33.01 -9.03 -3.49
C LEU A 186 32.79 -7.69 -2.78
N PHE A 187 31.63 -7.11 -2.93
CA PHE A 187 31.29 -5.88 -2.23
C PHE A 187 31.32 -6.09 -0.71
N PHE A 188 30.64 -7.10 -0.18
CA PHE A 188 30.57 -7.36 1.26
C PHE A 188 31.92 -7.78 1.88
N GLN A 189 32.84 -8.35 1.10
CA GLN A 189 34.21 -8.63 1.55
C GLN A 189 35.07 -7.38 1.63
N GLN A 190 34.84 -6.38 0.78
CA GLN A 190 35.62 -5.14 0.73
C GLN A 190 35.04 -4.03 1.60
N ALA A 191 33.72 -3.97 1.74
CA ALA A 191 33.04 -2.99 2.56
C ALA A 191 32.98 -3.45 4.02
N THR A 192 34.11 -3.29 4.75
CA THR A 192 34.19 -3.59 6.18
C THR A 192 33.57 -2.46 7.00
N ASP A 193 32.25 -2.38 7.00
CA ASP A 193 31.49 -1.37 7.75
C ASP A 193 30.57 -2.08 8.76
N GLU A 194 30.81 -1.87 10.07
CA GLU A 194 30.07 -2.52 11.15
C GLU A 194 28.58 -2.15 11.15
N GLU A 195 28.25 -0.90 10.81
CA GLU A 195 26.86 -0.46 10.72
C GLU A 195 26.12 -1.13 9.58
N LEU A 196 26.77 -1.31 8.42
CA LEU A 196 26.23 -2.07 7.31
C LEU A 196 25.93 -3.52 7.72
N GLY A 197 26.89 -4.16 8.44
CA GLY A 197 26.71 -5.51 8.97
C GLY A 197 25.48 -5.64 9.88
N ARG A 198 25.26 -4.65 10.76
CA ARG A 198 24.07 -4.60 11.63
C ARG A 198 22.78 -4.42 10.83
N ILE A 199 22.76 -3.48 9.89
CA ILE A 199 21.57 -3.25 9.01
C ILE A 199 21.22 -4.51 8.23
N LEU A 200 22.19 -5.23 7.70
CA LEU A 200 21.95 -6.49 6.98
C LEU A 200 21.38 -7.58 7.89
N LEU A 201 21.85 -7.67 9.13
CA LEU A 201 21.30 -8.63 10.10
C LEU A 201 19.86 -8.29 10.45
N GLU A 202 19.57 -7.02 10.73
CA GLU A 202 18.21 -6.53 10.98
C GLU A 202 17.29 -6.78 9.77
N LEU A 203 17.73 -6.45 8.56
CA LEU A 203 16.98 -6.69 7.33
C LEU A 203 16.63 -8.18 7.17
N ARG A 204 17.61 -9.09 7.36
CA ARG A 204 17.36 -10.53 7.24
C ARG A 204 16.33 -11.03 8.25
N GLN A 205 16.38 -10.55 9.49
CA GLN A 205 15.37 -10.88 10.50
C GLN A 205 13.97 -10.40 10.07
N GLU A 206 13.87 -9.18 9.58
CA GLU A 206 12.61 -8.62 9.08
C GLU A 206 12.07 -9.36 7.84
N LEU A 207 12.94 -9.77 6.91
CA LEU A 207 12.54 -10.56 5.75
C LEU A 207 12.03 -11.95 6.16
N GLN A 208 12.66 -12.62 7.15
CA GLN A 208 12.18 -13.89 7.68
C GLN A 208 10.82 -13.77 8.38
N LEU A 209 10.61 -12.75 9.21
CA LEU A 209 9.32 -12.47 9.84
C LEU A 209 8.25 -12.15 8.79
N SER A 210 8.64 -11.44 7.75
CA SER A 210 7.81 -11.12 6.59
C SER A 210 7.37 -12.38 5.85
N ALA A 211 8.27 -13.32 5.58
CA ALA A 211 7.95 -14.59 4.95
C ALA A 211 6.95 -15.42 5.78
N HIS A 212 7.11 -15.48 7.11
CA HIS A 212 6.15 -16.12 8.00
C HIS A 212 4.75 -15.45 7.94
N SER A 213 4.72 -14.12 7.86
CA SER A 213 3.46 -13.38 7.73
C SER A 213 2.76 -13.65 6.39
N LEU A 214 3.51 -13.84 5.30
CA LEU A 214 2.96 -14.23 3.99
C LEU A 214 2.37 -15.64 4.00
N ILE A 215 2.96 -16.59 4.76
CA ILE A 215 2.37 -17.93 4.94
C ILE A 215 1.01 -17.83 5.66
N ARG A 216 0.90 -17.01 6.70
CA ARG A 216 -0.39 -16.74 7.37
C ARG A 216 -1.41 -16.14 6.42
N ALA A 217 -1.02 -15.11 5.67
CA ALA A 217 -1.89 -14.50 4.66
C ALA A 217 -2.40 -15.51 3.63
N GLN A 218 -1.56 -16.46 3.19
CA GLN A 218 -1.97 -17.56 2.33
C GLN A 218 -3.02 -18.46 2.98
N GLN A 219 -2.82 -18.84 4.24
CA GLN A 219 -3.77 -19.66 4.99
C GLN A 219 -5.12 -18.95 5.13
N ASP A 220 -5.12 -17.65 5.42
CA ASP A 220 -6.33 -16.85 5.52
C ASP A 220 -7.08 -16.78 4.19
N ILE A 221 -6.40 -16.55 3.08
CA ILE A 221 -7.00 -16.57 1.74
C ILE A 221 -7.65 -17.94 1.47
N ILE A 222 -6.96 -19.05 1.73
CA ILE A 222 -7.48 -20.41 1.52
C ILE A 222 -8.71 -20.64 2.39
N ASN A 223 -8.65 -20.28 3.67
CA ASN A 223 -9.76 -20.42 4.61
C ASN A 223 -10.98 -19.61 4.15
N TYR A 224 -10.79 -18.37 3.76
CA TYR A 224 -11.87 -17.50 3.29
C TYR A 224 -12.48 -18.00 1.97
N LEU A 225 -11.69 -18.48 1.03
CA LEU A 225 -12.20 -19.08 -0.21
C LEU A 225 -13.03 -20.34 0.07
N ASN A 226 -12.62 -21.20 1.01
CA ASN A 226 -13.37 -22.36 1.42
C ASN A 226 -14.69 -21.98 2.12
N GLN A 227 -14.68 -20.98 3.00
CA GLN A 227 -15.90 -20.50 3.64
C GLN A 227 -16.89 -19.95 2.62
N ILE A 228 -16.44 -19.15 1.65
CA ILE A 228 -17.27 -18.62 0.58
C ILE A 228 -17.88 -19.77 -0.23
N LYS A 229 -17.09 -20.77 -0.62
CA LYS A 229 -17.58 -21.94 -1.35
C LYS A 229 -18.70 -22.66 -0.60
N ASN A 230 -18.53 -22.88 0.70
CA ASN A 230 -19.53 -23.52 1.55
C ASN A 230 -20.81 -22.68 1.66
N GLN A 231 -20.69 -21.36 1.79
CA GLN A 231 -21.83 -20.44 1.83
C GLN A 231 -22.63 -20.47 0.50
N VAL A 232 -21.93 -20.45 -0.64
CA VAL A 232 -22.59 -20.55 -1.96
C VAL A 232 -23.37 -21.85 -2.09
N ILE A 233 -22.78 -22.99 -1.72
CA ILE A 233 -23.46 -24.31 -1.74
C ILE A 233 -24.70 -24.31 -0.84
N LEU A 234 -24.61 -23.72 0.36
CA LEU A 234 -25.73 -23.62 1.29
C LEU A 234 -26.88 -22.76 0.69
N VAL A 235 -26.55 -21.61 0.12
CA VAL A 235 -27.55 -20.73 -0.52
C VAL A 235 -28.25 -21.45 -1.69
N GLU A 236 -27.50 -22.18 -2.51
CA GLU A 236 -28.09 -22.97 -3.60
C GLU A 236 -29.04 -24.07 -3.10
N LYS A 237 -28.66 -24.78 -2.01
CA LYS A 237 -29.55 -25.78 -1.39
C LYS A 237 -30.84 -25.14 -0.86
N ILE A 238 -30.74 -23.99 -0.17
CA ILE A 238 -31.91 -23.25 0.33
C ILE A 238 -32.83 -22.83 -0.82
N ARG A 239 -32.25 -22.31 -1.91
CA ARG A 239 -33.05 -21.92 -3.11
C ARG A 239 -33.79 -23.11 -3.72
N LYS A 240 -33.12 -24.29 -3.82
CA LYS A 240 -33.77 -25.50 -4.31
C LYS A 240 -34.92 -25.97 -3.41
N VAL A 241 -34.77 -25.94 -2.10
CA VAL A 241 -35.82 -26.30 -1.15
C VAL A 241 -37.00 -25.34 -1.26
N LYS A 242 -36.71 -24.03 -1.31
CA LYS A 242 -37.77 -23.02 -1.47
C LYS A 242 -38.54 -23.22 -2.79
N TYR A 243 -37.85 -23.44 -3.90
CA TYR A 243 -38.49 -23.72 -5.19
C TYR A 243 -39.40 -24.95 -5.16
N LEU A 244 -38.98 -26.04 -4.50
CA LEU A 244 -39.78 -27.25 -4.31
C LEU A 244 -41.03 -27.00 -3.44
N GLN A 245 -40.89 -26.18 -2.37
CA GLN A 245 -42.03 -25.77 -1.53
C GLN A 245 -43.04 -24.93 -2.32
N ASP A 246 -42.59 -23.96 -3.09
CA ASP A 246 -43.44 -23.09 -3.93
C ASP A 246 -44.20 -23.93 -4.98
N LEU A 247 -43.55 -24.91 -5.61
CA LEU A 247 -44.20 -25.85 -6.52
C LEU A 247 -45.28 -26.72 -5.83
N SER A 248 -45.01 -27.19 -4.62
CA SER A 248 -45.98 -28.02 -3.86
C SER A 248 -47.21 -27.22 -3.45
N LEU A 249 -47.06 -25.94 -3.12
CA LEU A 249 -48.17 -25.04 -2.80
C LEU A 249 -49.05 -24.71 -4.02
N ILE A 250 -48.47 -24.62 -5.21
CA ILE A 250 -49.22 -24.43 -6.45
C ILE A 250 -50.09 -25.65 -6.76
N HIS A 251 -49.63 -26.89 -6.55
CA HIS A 251 -50.40 -28.11 -6.77
C HIS A 251 -51.55 -28.31 -5.76
N ILE A 252 -51.43 -27.72 -4.55
CA ILE A 252 -52.52 -27.80 -3.54
C ILE A 252 -53.63 -26.79 -3.84
N SER A 253 -53.34 -25.73 -4.58
CA SER A 253 -54.32 -24.65 -4.88
C SER A 253 -55.09 -24.82 -6.19
N GLU A 254 -54.88 -25.89 -6.98
CA GLU A 254 -55.76 -26.20 -8.13
C GLU A 254 -57.04 -26.85 -7.62
N PRO A 255 -58.21 -26.18 -7.72
CA PRO A 255 -59.48 -26.79 -7.40
C PRO A 255 -59.78 -27.88 -8.44
N THR A 256 -59.88 -29.14 -7.98
CA THR A 256 -60.51 -30.22 -8.78
C THR A 256 -61.89 -29.74 -9.17
N ARG A 257 -62.06 -29.32 -10.43
CA ARG A 257 -63.39 -29.10 -11.02
C ARG A 257 -64.04 -30.48 -11.24
N PRO A 258 -65.31 -30.61 -10.85
CA PRO A 258 -66.12 -31.82 -11.04
C PRO A 258 -66.42 -32.05 -12.51
#